data_48ef7925141387d898b511a345727e6d
#
_entry.id   48ef7925141387d898b511a345727e6d
#
_cell.length_a   1.000
_cell.length_b   1.000
_cell.length_c   1.000
_cell.angle_alpha   90.00
_cell.angle_beta   90.00
_cell.angle_gamma   90.00
#
_symmetry.space_group_name_H-M   'P 1'
#
loop_
_entity.id
_entity.type
_entity.pdbx_description
1 polymer ?
#
loop_
_entity_poly.entity_id
_entity_poly.type
_entity_poly.pdbx_seq_one_letter_code
_entity_poly.pdbx_strand_id
1 'polypeptide(L)'
;MKHLMKKAVKAAVFAALTTLALTAFASAEGEMAIGAGCTTGTSLRMRSEPNTSSAIVTTLNKSVAVALLDDSVPGWYKINYNGSTGYVSSDYLILDQDNIFTTYGRVPEGTVNVRAAATTESESLATIDAGTVVTVNGLVNGWYDVTCQYGTEGYVRSDLLVLTSNATSGKGSSIVE
;
A
#
# COMPACT_ATOMS: atom_id res chain seq x y z
N MET A 1 34.47 -46.91 64.35
CA MET A 1 34.62 -45.57 63.88
C MET A 1 34.75 -45.63 62.35
N LYS A 2 33.71 -45.54 61.58
CA LYS A 2 33.76 -45.57 60.13
C LYS A 2 32.94 -44.40 59.59
N HIS A 3 33.65 -43.39 59.02
CA HIS A 3 33.06 -42.24 58.37
C HIS A 3 32.46 -42.67 57.03
N LEU A 4 31.16 -42.55 56.89
CA LEU A 4 30.47 -42.73 55.62
C LEU A 4 30.33 -41.37 54.92
N MET A 5 31.15 -41.13 53.95
CA MET A 5 31.05 -39.98 53.05
C MET A 5 29.89 -40.21 52.07
N LYS A 6 28.80 -39.45 52.22
CA LYS A 6 27.73 -39.40 51.24
C LYS A 6 28.14 -38.49 50.08
N LYS A 7 28.36 -39.04 48.90
CA LYS A 7 28.55 -38.28 47.66
C LYS A 7 27.18 -37.75 47.21
N ALA A 8 27.03 -36.44 47.26
CA ALA A 8 25.88 -35.80 46.61
C ALA A 8 26.10 -35.70 45.07
N VAL A 9 25.27 -36.39 44.31
CA VAL A 9 25.22 -36.25 42.87
C VAL A 9 24.36 -35.04 42.55
N LYS A 10 24.99 -33.97 42.07
CA LYS A 10 24.26 -32.84 41.50
C LYS A 10 23.77 -33.18 40.11
N ALA A 11 22.49 -33.43 39.96
CA ALA A 11 21.86 -33.49 38.67
C ALA A 11 21.74 -32.07 38.09
N ALA A 12 22.52 -31.78 37.05
CA ALA A 12 22.38 -30.56 36.27
C ALA A 12 21.21 -30.75 35.31
N VAL A 13 20.08 -30.09 35.62
CA VAL A 13 18.97 -30.00 34.68
C VAL A 13 19.34 -28.96 33.63
N PHE A 14 19.70 -29.40 32.44
CA PHE A 14 19.83 -28.52 31.26
C PHE A 14 18.43 -28.19 30.79
N ALA A 15 17.92 -27.04 31.17
CA ALA A 15 16.74 -26.45 30.56
C ALA A 15 17.16 -25.91 29.19
N ALA A 16 16.92 -26.68 28.12
CA ALA A 16 17.02 -26.18 26.77
C ALA A 16 15.89 -25.16 26.54
N LEU A 17 16.23 -23.88 26.64
CA LEU A 17 15.35 -22.79 26.26
C LEU A 17 15.33 -22.75 24.73
N THR A 18 14.37 -23.46 24.11
CA THR A 18 14.08 -23.28 22.70
C THR A 18 13.41 -21.91 22.55
N THR A 19 14.23 -20.90 22.26
CA THR A 19 13.71 -19.62 21.75
C THR A 19 13.13 -19.91 20.37
N LEU A 20 11.80 -20.08 20.34
CA LEU A 20 11.05 -20.02 19.09
C LEU A 20 11.20 -18.59 18.59
N ALA A 21 12.14 -18.38 17.67
CA ALA A 21 12.23 -17.13 16.93
C ALA A 21 10.95 -17.03 16.10
N LEU A 22 9.96 -16.30 16.64
CA LEU A 22 8.83 -15.84 15.89
C LEU A 22 9.40 -14.86 14.85
N THR A 23 9.75 -15.36 13.67
CA THR A 23 10.01 -14.51 12.52
C THR A 23 8.67 -13.87 12.19
N ALA A 24 8.41 -12.71 12.78
CA ALA A 24 7.42 -11.82 12.24
C ALA A 24 7.86 -11.54 10.80
N PHE A 25 7.17 -12.12 9.84
CA PHE A 25 7.17 -11.60 8.49
C PHE A 25 6.54 -10.22 8.61
N ALA A 26 7.37 -9.22 8.87
CA ALA A 26 6.99 -7.85 8.60
C ALA A 26 6.77 -7.83 7.08
N SER A 27 5.52 -7.93 6.65
CA SER A 27 5.14 -7.39 5.36
C SER A 27 5.73 -6.01 5.36
N ALA A 28 6.63 -5.70 4.44
CA ALA A 28 7.12 -4.35 4.27
C ALA A 28 5.86 -3.52 4.02
N GLU A 29 5.43 -2.78 5.06
CA GLU A 29 4.30 -1.87 4.91
C GLU A 29 4.74 -0.87 3.87
N GLY A 30 3.98 -0.77 2.78
CA GLY A 30 4.22 0.21 1.75
C GLY A 30 4.08 1.62 2.30
N GLU A 31 4.67 2.57 1.63
CA GLU A 31 4.54 3.98 1.98
C GLU A 31 3.10 4.43 1.73
N MET A 32 2.45 4.98 2.76
CA MET A 32 1.05 5.39 2.68
C MET A 32 0.90 6.71 1.93
N ALA A 33 -0.16 6.84 1.14
CA ALA A 33 -0.45 8.06 0.42
C ALA A 33 -0.83 9.20 1.38
N ILE A 34 -0.35 10.40 1.07
CA ILE A 34 -0.75 11.66 1.71
C ILE A 34 -1.74 12.44 0.85
N GLY A 35 -1.95 12.02 -0.41
CA GLY A 35 -2.84 12.65 -1.36
C GLY A 35 -2.95 11.83 -2.65
N ALA A 36 -3.66 12.38 -3.59
CA ALA A 36 -3.74 11.90 -4.96
C ALA A 36 -3.53 13.06 -5.94
N GLY A 37 -3.17 12.74 -7.17
CA GLY A 37 -3.00 13.73 -8.21
C GLY A 37 -3.24 13.18 -9.60
N CYS A 38 -3.36 14.09 -10.56
CA CYS A 38 -3.54 13.80 -11.96
C CYS A 38 -2.47 14.50 -12.79
N THR A 39 -1.83 13.76 -13.69
CA THR A 39 -0.79 14.30 -14.56
C THR A 39 -1.37 15.23 -15.64
N THR A 40 -0.69 16.36 -15.89
CA THR A 40 -1.09 17.35 -16.91
C THR A 40 -0.24 17.29 -18.18
N GLY A 41 0.98 16.73 -18.09
CA GLY A 41 1.93 16.64 -19.19
C GLY A 41 1.82 15.33 -19.97
N THR A 42 2.07 15.38 -21.27
CA THR A 42 2.34 14.20 -22.09
C THR A 42 3.80 13.78 -21.94
N SER A 43 4.05 12.48 -21.79
CA SER A 43 5.41 11.94 -21.61
C SER A 43 6.14 12.50 -20.37
N LEU A 44 5.41 12.70 -19.26
CA LEU A 44 6.00 13.09 -18.00
C LEU A 44 6.93 12.01 -17.47
N ARG A 45 8.19 12.35 -17.25
CA ARG A 45 9.19 11.40 -16.75
C ARG A 45 9.07 11.25 -15.24
N MET A 46 8.81 10.05 -14.78
CA MET A 46 8.97 9.66 -13.38
C MET A 46 10.41 9.19 -13.19
N ARG A 47 11.10 9.74 -12.19
CA ARG A 47 12.54 9.57 -11.97
C ARG A 47 12.83 8.91 -10.63
N SER A 48 13.98 8.25 -10.53
CA SER A 48 14.42 7.60 -9.29
C SER A 48 14.74 8.58 -8.16
N GLU A 49 15.12 9.83 -8.49
CA GLU A 49 15.46 10.88 -7.55
C GLU A 49 14.89 12.24 -8.01
N PRO A 50 14.71 13.20 -7.09
CA PRO A 50 14.12 14.50 -7.39
C PRO A 50 15.09 15.44 -8.12
N ASN A 51 15.58 15.02 -9.28
CA ASN A 51 16.43 15.82 -10.16
C ASN A 51 16.32 15.37 -11.63
N THR A 52 16.70 16.24 -12.55
CA THR A 52 16.55 15.99 -14.00
C THR A 52 17.62 15.08 -14.59
N SER A 53 18.68 14.75 -13.86
CA SER A 53 19.79 13.89 -14.31
C SER A 53 19.66 12.43 -13.84
N SER A 54 18.76 12.15 -12.89
CA SER A 54 18.54 10.79 -12.37
C SER A 54 17.87 9.87 -13.39
N ALA A 55 17.95 8.57 -13.14
CA ALA A 55 17.36 7.54 -14.00
C ALA A 55 15.85 7.74 -14.16
N ILE A 56 15.34 7.45 -15.34
CA ILE A 56 13.90 7.43 -15.62
C ILE A 56 13.36 6.06 -15.21
N VAL A 57 12.43 6.04 -14.26
CA VAL A 57 11.71 4.83 -13.81
C VAL A 57 10.66 4.45 -14.87
N THR A 58 9.85 5.43 -15.27
CA THR A 58 8.83 5.27 -16.32
C THR A 58 8.42 6.63 -16.86
N THR A 59 7.51 6.61 -17.83
CA THR A 59 6.93 7.82 -18.43
C THR A 59 5.42 7.74 -18.35
N LEU A 60 4.80 8.82 -17.86
CA LEU A 60 3.36 8.93 -17.68
C LEU A 60 2.75 9.79 -18.79
N ASN A 61 1.57 9.38 -19.25
CA ASN A 61 0.75 10.18 -20.14
C ASN A 61 -0.04 11.24 -19.37
N LYS A 62 -0.67 12.14 -20.08
CA LYS A 62 -1.62 13.11 -19.51
C LYS A 62 -2.85 12.38 -18.93
N SER A 63 -3.42 12.95 -17.89
CA SER A 63 -4.65 12.48 -17.22
C SER A 63 -4.51 11.10 -16.55
N VAL A 64 -3.32 10.82 -16.04
CA VAL A 64 -3.03 9.60 -15.26
C VAL A 64 -3.18 9.92 -13.77
N ALA A 65 -3.98 9.14 -13.07
CA ALA A 65 -4.10 9.21 -11.61
C ALA A 65 -2.88 8.57 -10.94
N VAL A 66 -2.34 9.22 -9.91
CA VAL A 66 -1.19 8.78 -9.12
C VAL A 66 -1.43 9.03 -7.65
N ALA A 67 -0.89 8.16 -6.78
CA ALA A 67 -0.85 8.44 -5.35
C ALA A 67 0.32 9.38 -5.05
N LEU A 68 0.07 10.43 -4.26
CA LEU A 68 1.09 11.31 -3.72
C LEU A 68 1.61 10.70 -2.41
N LEU A 69 2.93 10.51 -2.31
CA LEU A 69 3.59 9.93 -1.13
C LEU A 69 4.35 10.98 -0.32
N ASP A 70 4.94 11.97 -1.00
CA ASP A 70 5.72 13.04 -0.35
C ASP A 70 5.74 14.29 -1.23
N ASP A 71 5.58 15.46 -0.61
CA ASP A 71 5.63 16.79 -1.22
C ASP A 71 6.68 17.71 -0.59
N SER A 72 7.54 17.16 0.26
CA SER A 72 8.54 17.92 1.03
C SER A 72 9.69 18.46 0.19
N VAL A 73 9.91 17.95 -1.02
CA VAL A 73 11.00 18.37 -1.90
C VAL A 73 10.54 19.47 -2.84
N PRO A 74 11.05 20.71 -2.73
CA PRO A 74 10.65 21.81 -3.60
C PRO A 74 10.76 21.49 -5.08
N GLY A 75 9.65 21.65 -5.82
CA GLY A 75 9.58 21.40 -7.26
C GLY A 75 9.39 19.93 -7.66
N TRP A 76 9.32 19.02 -6.69
CA TRP A 76 9.17 17.59 -6.94
C TRP A 76 8.14 16.96 -6.02
N TYR A 77 7.36 16.03 -6.57
CA TYR A 77 6.46 15.16 -5.81
C TYR A 77 6.93 13.71 -5.92
N LYS A 78 7.00 13.03 -4.79
CA LYS A 78 7.15 11.58 -4.75
C LYS A 78 5.80 10.94 -4.94
N ILE A 79 5.69 10.06 -5.91
CA ILE A 79 4.43 9.42 -6.29
C ILE A 79 4.57 7.91 -6.39
N ASN A 80 3.45 7.21 -6.25
CA ASN A 80 3.30 5.84 -6.69
C ASN A 80 2.42 5.81 -7.96
N TYR A 81 2.93 5.16 -8.97
CA TYR A 81 2.22 4.87 -10.20
C TYR A 81 2.36 3.40 -10.55
N ASN A 82 1.24 2.71 -10.61
CA ASN A 82 1.17 1.29 -10.99
C ASN A 82 2.12 0.39 -10.18
N GLY A 83 2.26 0.66 -8.87
CA GLY A 83 3.14 -0.08 -7.96
C GLY A 83 4.61 0.36 -7.98
N SER A 84 5.01 1.26 -8.86
CA SER A 84 6.36 1.83 -8.90
C SER A 84 6.39 3.19 -8.23
N THR A 85 7.44 3.43 -7.44
CA THR A 85 7.66 4.71 -6.74
C THR A 85 8.73 5.54 -7.45
N GLY A 86 8.54 6.84 -7.51
CA GLY A 86 9.51 7.78 -8.09
C GLY A 86 9.07 9.23 -7.97
N TYR A 87 9.83 10.13 -8.56
CA TYR A 87 9.63 11.57 -8.49
C TYR A 87 9.20 12.16 -9.82
N VAL A 88 8.24 13.07 -9.78
CA VAL A 88 7.81 13.88 -10.92
C VAL A 88 7.95 15.36 -10.58
N SER A 89 8.15 16.23 -11.59
CA SER A 89 8.07 17.67 -11.35
C SER A 89 6.65 18.06 -10.93
N SER A 90 6.57 18.87 -9.87
CA SER A 90 5.30 19.38 -9.33
C SER A 90 4.49 20.21 -10.34
N ASP A 91 5.17 20.84 -11.32
CA ASP A 91 4.53 21.65 -12.37
C ASP A 91 3.59 20.85 -13.29
N TYR A 92 3.76 19.53 -13.30
CA TYR A 92 3.00 18.63 -14.18
C TYR A 92 2.02 17.71 -13.42
N LEU A 93 1.71 18.03 -12.17
CA LEU A 93 0.75 17.30 -11.36
C LEU A 93 -0.26 18.26 -10.74
N ILE A 94 -1.55 18.05 -11.01
CA ILE A 94 -2.63 18.70 -10.27
C ILE A 94 -2.98 17.78 -9.10
N LEU A 95 -2.90 18.31 -7.87
CA LEU A 95 -3.32 17.57 -6.68
C LEU A 95 -4.83 17.59 -6.56
N ASP A 96 -5.39 16.46 -6.19
CA ASP A 96 -6.82 16.32 -5.91
C ASP A 96 -7.08 16.72 -4.46
N GLN A 97 -7.33 18.01 -4.25
CA GLN A 97 -7.64 18.58 -2.93
C GLN A 97 -9.13 18.54 -2.59
N ASP A 98 -10.00 18.41 -3.61
CA ASP A 98 -11.45 18.53 -3.48
C ASP A 98 -12.22 17.36 -4.11
N ASN A 99 -11.59 16.20 -4.29
CA ASN A 99 -12.18 15.03 -4.97
C ASN A 99 -12.75 15.35 -6.37
N ILE A 100 -12.04 16.20 -7.12
CA ILE A 100 -12.45 16.65 -8.47
C ILE A 100 -12.28 15.56 -9.52
N PHE A 101 -11.51 14.52 -9.24
CA PHE A 101 -11.27 13.42 -10.17
C PHE A 101 -11.95 12.15 -9.66
N THR A 102 -12.76 11.54 -10.52
CA THR A 102 -13.18 10.17 -10.26
C THR A 102 -11.95 9.28 -10.36
N THR A 103 -11.54 8.72 -9.25
CA THR A 103 -10.34 7.87 -9.15
C THR A 103 -10.77 6.47 -8.75
N TYR A 104 -10.06 5.48 -9.29
CA TYR A 104 -10.28 4.08 -8.96
C TYR A 104 -9.01 3.52 -8.32
N GLY A 105 -9.19 2.58 -7.39
CA GLY A 105 -8.12 1.79 -6.82
C GLY A 105 -8.20 0.36 -7.32
N ARG A 106 -7.10 -0.22 -7.76
CA ARG A 106 -7.00 -1.62 -8.14
C ARG A 106 -6.12 -2.36 -7.17
N VAL A 107 -6.55 -3.52 -6.70
CA VAL A 107 -5.72 -4.43 -5.90
C VAL A 107 -4.63 -5.02 -6.82
N PRO A 108 -3.34 -4.75 -6.58
CA PRO A 108 -2.28 -5.24 -7.45
C PRO A 108 -2.06 -6.75 -7.29
N GLU A 109 -2.10 -7.26 -6.07
CA GLU A 109 -1.85 -8.66 -5.73
C GLU A 109 -2.53 -9.06 -4.42
N GLY A 110 -2.68 -10.37 -4.19
CA GLY A 110 -3.22 -10.93 -2.94
C GLY A 110 -4.69 -10.61 -2.71
N THR A 111 -5.06 -10.60 -1.42
CA THR A 111 -6.41 -10.29 -0.93
C THR A 111 -6.31 -9.15 0.08
N VAL A 112 -7.18 -8.17 -0.01
CA VAL A 112 -7.18 -6.96 0.80
C VAL A 112 -8.50 -6.83 1.57
N ASN A 113 -8.42 -6.41 2.83
CA ASN A 113 -9.60 -6.14 3.65
C ASN A 113 -10.14 -4.74 3.39
N VAL A 114 -11.46 -4.65 3.22
CA VAL A 114 -12.24 -3.41 3.30
C VAL A 114 -12.77 -3.28 4.71
N ARG A 115 -12.41 -2.20 5.40
CA ARG A 115 -12.67 -2.04 6.84
C ARG A 115 -13.71 -0.98 7.13
N ALA A 116 -14.38 -1.10 8.27
CA ALA A 116 -15.39 -0.16 8.73
C ALA A 116 -14.81 1.23 9.11
N ALA A 117 -13.53 1.31 9.44
CA ALA A 117 -12.83 2.54 9.76
C ALA A 117 -11.39 2.51 9.26
N ALA A 118 -10.76 3.68 9.13
CA ALA A 118 -9.38 3.89 8.65
C ALA A 118 -8.34 3.44 9.70
N THR A 119 -8.41 2.19 10.13
CA THR A 119 -7.51 1.56 11.11
C THR A 119 -7.47 0.05 10.92
N THR A 120 -6.32 -0.57 11.20
CA THR A 120 -6.14 -2.03 11.16
C THR A 120 -6.91 -2.79 12.22
N GLU A 121 -7.36 -2.10 13.27
CA GLU A 121 -8.10 -2.69 14.39
C GLU A 121 -9.60 -2.76 14.15
N SER A 122 -10.11 -2.05 13.12
CA SER A 122 -11.53 -2.05 12.82
C SER A 122 -11.98 -3.35 12.14
N GLU A 123 -13.27 -3.62 12.22
CA GLU A 123 -13.92 -4.76 11.58
C GLU A 123 -13.66 -4.78 10.07
N SER A 124 -13.43 -5.97 9.51
CA SER A 124 -13.40 -6.19 8.07
C SER A 124 -14.82 -6.43 7.56
N LEU A 125 -15.31 -5.50 6.75
CA LEU A 125 -16.65 -5.57 6.13
C LEU A 125 -16.68 -6.51 4.92
N ALA A 126 -15.56 -6.57 4.20
CA ALA A 126 -15.40 -7.39 3.00
C ALA A 126 -13.92 -7.67 2.74
N THR A 127 -13.68 -8.64 1.87
CA THR A 127 -12.35 -8.87 1.26
C THR A 127 -12.45 -8.73 -0.26
N ILE A 128 -11.42 -8.16 -0.86
CA ILE A 128 -11.30 -7.96 -2.31
C ILE A 128 -9.98 -8.55 -2.81
N ASP A 129 -10.05 -9.30 -3.90
CA ASP A 129 -8.92 -10.02 -4.48
C ASP A 129 -8.16 -9.20 -5.51
N ALA A 130 -6.95 -9.68 -5.84
CA ALA A 130 -6.12 -9.12 -6.91
C ALA A 130 -6.91 -8.91 -8.21
N GLY A 131 -6.73 -7.75 -8.82
CA GLY A 131 -7.42 -7.32 -10.03
C GLY A 131 -8.77 -6.64 -9.77
N THR A 132 -9.33 -6.73 -8.55
CA THR A 132 -10.55 -5.99 -8.19
C THR A 132 -10.30 -4.49 -8.27
N VAL A 133 -11.26 -3.78 -8.85
CA VAL A 133 -11.27 -2.32 -8.93
C VAL A 133 -12.39 -1.79 -8.06
N VAL A 134 -12.07 -0.78 -7.27
CA VAL A 134 -12.98 -0.04 -6.39
C VAL A 134 -12.99 1.43 -6.76
N THR A 135 -14.10 2.12 -6.51
CA THR A 135 -14.12 3.58 -6.59
C THR A 135 -13.42 4.14 -5.36
N VAL A 136 -12.54 5.11 -5.55
CA VAL A 136 -11.90 5.87 -4.46
C VAL A 136 -12.65 7.18 -4.30
N ASN A 137 -13.26 7.38 -3.14
CA ASN A 137 -14.08 8.55 -2.81
C ASN A 137 -13.28 9.63 -2.07
N GLY A 138 -12.19 9.22 -1.39
CA GLY A 138 -11.38 10.13 -0.60
C GLY A 138 -10.18 9.45 0.04
N LEU A 139 -9.44 10.23 0.83
CA LEU A 139 -8.27 9.76 1.60
C LEU A 139 -8.37 10.29 3.03
N VAL A 140 -8.26 9.40 4.01
CA VAL A 140 -8.29 9.71 5.44
C VAL A 140 -7.11 9.02 6.13
N ASN A 141 -6.14 9.79 6.64
CA ASN A 141 -4.99 9.27 7.38
C ASN A 141 -4.24 8.12 6.67
N GLY A 142 -4.06 8.23 5.35
CA GLY A 142 -3.39 7.21 4.55
C GLY A 142 -4.27 6.01 4.16
N TRP A 143 -5.59 6.08 4.40
CA TRP A 143 -6.57 5.09 3.98
C TRP A 143 -7.48 5.68 2.92
N TYR A 144 -7.70 4.95 1.84
CA TYR A 144 -8.72 5.31 0.86
C TYR A 144 -10.09 4.94 1.38
N ASP A 145 -11.01 5.93 1.35
CA ASP A 145 -12.44 5.70 1.42
C ASP A 145 -12.87 5.12 0.07
N VAL A 146 -13.46 3.95 0.08
CA VAL A 146 -13.76 3.21 -1.15
C VAL A 146 -15.20 2.72 -1.20
N THR A 147 -15.74 2.65 -2.41
CA THR A 147 -16.97 1.93 -2.72
C THR A 147 -16.63 0.72 -3.59
N CYS A 148 -16.93 -0.45 -3.09
CA CYS A 148 -16.74 -1.71 -3.80
C CYS A 148 -17.88 -1.98 -4.79
N GLN A 149 -17.67 -2.96 -5.67
CA GLN A 149 -18.74 -3.54 -6.46
C GLN A 149 -19.85 -4.03 -5.49
N TYR A 150 -21.11 -3.80 -5.83
CA TYR A 150 -22.31 -4.07 -5.02
C TYR A 150 -22.56 -3.11 -3.84
N GLY A 151 -21.83 -1.98 -3.78
CA GLY A 151 -22.13 -0.88 -2.89
C GLY A 151 -21.61 -1.01 -1.46
N THR A 152 -20.74 -1.96 -1.16
CA THR A 152 -20.04 -1.99 0.13
C THR A 152 -19.09 -0.80 0.20
N GLU A 153 -19.27 0.05 1.20
CA GLU A 153 -18.42 1.20 1.50
C GLU A 153 -17.50 0.88 2.68
N GLY A 154 -16.29 1.43 2.66
CA GLY A 154 -15.33 1.23 3.74
C GLY A 154 -13.94 1.77 3.40
N TYR A 155 -12.96 1.34 4.17
CA TYR A 155 -11.60 1.86 4.09
C TYR A 155 -10.59 0.78 3.71
N VAL A 156 -9.67 1.13 2.81
CA VAL A 156 -8.53 0.28 2.42
C VAL A 156 -7.25 1.09 2.57
N ARG A 157 -6.21 0.48 3.15
CA ARG A 157 -4.90 1.12 3.23
C ARG A 157 -4.39 1.50 1.84
N SER A 158 -3.88 2.71 1.70
CA SER A 158 -3.50 3.27 0.40
C SER A 158 -2.32 2.54 -0.27
N ASP A 159 -1.44 1.93 0.51
CA ASP A 159 -0.32 1.12 0.01
C ASP A 159 -0.75 -0.24 -0.57
N LEU A 160 -1.99 -0.66 -0.30
CA LEU A 160 -2.57 -1.91 -0.83
C LEU A 160 -3.35 -1.72 -2.13
N LEU A 161 -3.52 -0.49 -2.60
CA LEU A 161 -4.19 -0.17 -3.85
C LEU A 161 -3.27 0.62 -4.77
N VAL A 162 -3.37 0.35 -6.07
CA VAL A 162 -2.76 1.19 -7.11
C VAL A 162 -3.84 2.05 -7.71
N LEU A 163 -3.64 3.37 -7.73
CA LEU A 163 -4.60 4.27 -8.36
C LEU A 163 -4.59 4.07 -9.89
N THR A 164 -5.78 4.14 -10.47
CA THR A 164 -5.99 4.01 -11.91
C THR A 164 -7.12 4.91 -12.38
N SER A 165 -7.03 5.37 -13.62
CA SER A 165 -8.11 6.13 -14.27
C SER A 165 -9.17 5.22 -14.91
N ASN A 166 -8.97 3.90 -14.90
CA ASN A 166 -9.86 2.93 -15.53
C ASN A 166 -10.71 2.20 -14.50
N ALA A 167 -12.03 2.26 -14.68
CA ALA A 167 -13.01 1.52 -13.88
C ALA A 167 -13.05 0.02 -14.18
N THR A 168 -12.34 -0.47 -15.20
CA THR A 168 -12.39 -1.89 -15.60
C THR A 168 -11.47 -2.74 -14.76
N SER A 169 -12.03 -3.77 -14.13
CA SER A 169 -11.29 -4.86 -13.52
C SER A 169 -10.43 -5.58 -14.58
N GLY A 170 -9.18 -5.84 -14.27
CA GLY A 170 -8.26 -6.58 -15.18
C GLY A 170 -8.58 -8.07 -15.32
N LYS A 171 -9.54 -8.59 -14.59
CA LYS A 171 -10.14 -9.91 -14.82
C LYS A 171 -11.36 -9.72 -15.73
N GLY A 172 -11.30 -10.26 -16.93
CA GLY A 172 -12.48 -10.42 -17.76
C GLY A 172 -13.58 -11.08 -16.91
N SER A 173 -14.68 -10.36 -16.72
CA SER A 173 -15.87 -10.89 -16.08
C SER A 173 -16.39 -12.05 -16.95
N SER A 174 -16.14 -13.28 -16.54
CA SER A 174 -16.92 -14.40 -17.01
C SER A 174 -18.30 -14.25 -16.38
N ILE A 175 -19.21 -13.59 -17.08
CA ILE A 175 -20.63 -13.69 -16.78
C ILE A 175 -20.98 -15.13 -17.16
N VAL A 176 -21.16 -15.99 -16.17
CA VAL A 176 -21.85 -17.26 -16.34
C VAL A 176 -23.33 -16.93 -16.19
N GLU A 177 -24.05 -17.05 -17.30
CA GLU A 177 -25.52 -17.05 -17.34
C GLU A 177 -26.08 -18.22 -16.52
#